data_e436884178e09ca7198382c0a04ea59b
#
_entry.id   e436884178e09ca7198382c0a04ea59b
#
_cell.length_a   1.000
_cell.length_b   1.000
_cell.length_c   1.000
_cell.angle_alpha   90.00
_cell.angle_beta   90.00
_cell.angle_gamma   90.00
#
_symmetry.space_group_name_H-M   'P 1'
#
loop_
_entity.id
_entity.type
_entity.pdbx_description
1 polymer ?
#
loop_
_entity_poly.entity_id
_entity_poly.type
_entity_poly.pdbx_seq_one_letter_code
_entity_poly.pdbx_strand_id
1 'polypeptide(L)'
;MTPSRNPAPWKDSTLGLLAQGYAWLPDRMRHSPDGTVRCRLLGRPAVALRGPEAVAFFYDEAHVVRTAALPGPVLDTLFGRGAVHTLDGEAHRVRKAMFVALLKEDAGVAELGRIVGRRWREALTGPPGRSLVVFEEAARVLALSVRDWAGLPLSDPTTVGLARDCTAMVDGFATAGPRHLRARRARRRQERALADLVTQVRRSPETASWGSVVETVARHRDADGDLLDPRTAAVELLNVVRPTVAIAWFAAFAAHALHRWPDRREPLRADTSGVHAEAFAHEVRRFYPFAPFVAGLAAQDLTWRGGDIPEGTLVLLDLYGQNHDPALWEHPYRFDPHRFTRPGRPPNPLDVLVPQGGGDASRGHRCPGEDITVTVLAALATELARLDHDVPEQDLTIPLHRVPTLPGGGFELRTR
;
A
#
# COMPACT_ATOMS: atom_id res chain seq x y z
N MET A 1 -21.32 37.09 -25.92
CA MET A 1 -21.74 35.69 -25.65
C MET A 1 -20.91 34.80 -26.56
N THR A 2 -19.83 34.25 -26.07
CA THR A 2 -19.01 33.24 -26.75
C THR A 2 -19.72 31.89 -26.60
N PRO A 3 -19.91 31.10 -27.68
CA PRO A 3 -20.56 29.80 -27.56
C PRO A 3 -19.70 28.88 -26.70
N SER A 4 -20.28 28.34 -25.63
CA SER A 4 -19.63 27.27 -24.84
C SER A 4 -19.35 26.11 -25.79
N ARG A 5 -18.07 25.89 -26.11
CA ARG A 5 -17.63 24.65 -26.76
C ARG A 5 -17.92 23.52 -25.78
N ASN A 6 -19.01 22.80 -26.03
CA ASN A 6 -19.21 21.50 -25.38
C ASN A 6 -17.95 20.66 -25.64
N PRO A 7 -17.15 20.32 -24.64
CA PRO A 7 -15.95 19.51 -24.88
C PRO A 7 -16.42 18.18 -25.48
N ALA A 8 -15.65 17.70 -26.47
CA ALA A 8 -15.90 16.39 -27.05
C ALA A 8 -16.08 15.34 -25.95
N PRO A 9 -17.02 14.39 -26.06
CA PRO A 9 -17.31 13.44 -25.01
C PRO A 9 -16.04 12.64 -24.67
N TRP A 10 -15.63 12.66 -23.40
CA TRP A 10 -14.44 11.94 -22.96
C TRP A 10 -14.57 10.44 -23.24
N LYS A 11 -13.55 9.87 -23.89
CA LYS A 11 -13.53 8.46 -24.26
C LYS A 11 -13.41 7.56 -23.01
N ASP A 12 -14.23 6.49 -22.96
CA ASP A 12 -14.07 5.49 -21.88
C ASP A 12 -12.77 4.71 -22.08
N SER A 13 -11.99 4.65 -21.03
CA SER A 13 -10.65 4.05 -21.00
C SER A 13 -10.54 2.87 -20.03
N THR A 14 -11.67 2.38 -19.54
CA THR A 14 -11.71 1.26 -18.57
C THR A 14 -11.00 0.02 -19.07
N LEU A 15 -11.27 -0.39 -20.31
CA LEU A 15 -10.60 -1.55 -20.92
C LEU A 15 -9.10 -1.30 -21.12
N GLY A 16 -8.72 -0.05 -21.48
CA GLY A 16 -7.33 0.34 -21.58
C GLY A 16 -6.58 0.23 -20.25
N LEU A 17 -7.20 0.71 -19.16
CA LEU A 17 -6.66 0.57 -17.81
C LEU A 17 -6.49 -0.90 -17.42
N LEU A 18 -7.48 -1.73 -17.64
CA LEU A 18 -7.43 -3.16 -17.33
C LEU A 18 -6.36 -3.91 -18.16
N ALA A 19 -6.14 -3.51 -19.41
CA ALA A 19 -5.17 -4.14 -20.29
C ALA A 19 -3.72 -3.67 -20.07
N GLN A 20 -3.50 -2.42 -19.64
CA GLN A 20 -2.17 -1.81 -19.53
C GLN A 20 -1.70 -1.68 -18.06
N GLY A 21 -2.61 -1.77 -17.09
CA GLY A 21 -2.28 -1.71 -15.65
C GLY A 21 -1.48 -0.46 -15.27
N TYR A 22 -0.26 -0.66 -14.74
CA TYR A 22 0.62 0.43 -14.28
C TYR A 22 1.09 1.36 -15.39
N ALA A 23 1.21 0.87 -16.63
CA ALA A 23 1.66 1.69 -17.75
C ALA A 23 0.58 2.65 -18.28
N TRP A 24 -0.69 2.39 -17.94
CA TRP A 24 -1.83 3.10 -18.52
C TRP A 24 -1.79 4.62 -18.34
N LEU A 25 -1.56 5.13 -17.13
CA LEU A 25 -1.46 6.57 -16.85
C LEU A 25 -0.14 7.19 -17.34
N PRO A 26 1.05 6.64 -17.01
CA PRO A 26 2.31 7.20 -17.48
C PRO A 26 2.39 7.35 -19.00
N ASP A 27 1.86 6.39 -19.76
CA ASP A 27 1.86 6.45 -21.22
C ASP A 27 1.00 7.61 -21.75
N ARG A 28 -0.16 7.85 -21.14
CA ARG A 28 -1.05 8.97 -21.52
C ARG A 28 -0.48 10.32 -21.08
N MET A 29 0.10 10.39 -19.88
CA MET A 29 0.70 11.62 -19.35
C MET A 29 1.87 12.12 -20.22
N ARG A 30 2.65 11.21 -20.84
CA ARG A 30 3.73 11.59 -21.77
C ARG A 30 3.22 12.30 -23.02
N HIS A 31 2.00 12.06 -23.42
CA HIS A 31 1.38 12.65 -24.61
C HIS A 31 0.42 13.82 -24.27
N SER A 32 0.32 14.17 -22.99
CA SER A 32 -0.54 15.28 -22.52
C SER A 32 0.28 16.58 -22.42
N PRO A 33 -0.09 17.62 -23.13
CA PRO A 33 0.65 18.91 -23.12
C PRO A 33 0.64 19.59 -21.74
N ASP A 34 -0.44 19.42 -20.98
CA ASP A 34 -0.66 20.04 -19.66
C ASP A 34 -0.42 19.08 -18.50
N GLY A 35 0.04 17.85 -18.76
CA GLY A 35 0.22 16.82 -17.75
C GLY A 35 -1.10 16.37 -17.11
N THR A 36 -2.22 16.49 -17.82
CA THR A 36 -3.56 16.12 -17.36
C THR A 36 -4.20 15.13 -18.33
N VAL A 37 -4.75 14.04 -17.86
CA VAL A 37 -5.47 13.07 -18.69
C VAL A 37 -6.95 13.13 -18.37
N ARG A 38 -7.77 13.42 -19.39
CA ARG A 38 -9.23 13.47 -19.30
C ARG A 38 -9.83 12.27 -20.01
N CYS A 39 -10.66 11.50 -19.32
CA CYS A 39 -11.27 10.27 -19.86
C CYS A 39 -12.56 9.92 -19.10
N ARG A 40 -13.14 8.77 -19.40
CA ARG A 40 -14.14 8.12 -18.54
C ARG A 40 -13.57 6.82 -18.01
N LEU A 41 -13.93 6.48 -16.78
CA LEU A 41 -13.64 5.17 -16.16
C LEU A 41 -14.93 4.61 -15.59
N LEU A 42 -15.30 3.41 -15.99
CA LEU A 42 -16.59 2.78 -15.64
C LEU A 42 -17.77 3.70 -15.94
N GLY A 43 -17.71 4.39 -17.09
CA GLY A 43 -18.73 5.36 -17.53
C GLY A 43 -18.71 6.72 -16.80
N ARG A 44 -17.93 6.90 -15.72
CA ARG A 44 -17.83 8.17 -14.96
C ARG A 44 -16.77 9.09 -15.58
N PRO A 45 -17.00 10.42 -15.65
CA PRO A 45 -15.94 11.37 -15.98
C PRO A 45 -14.76 11.22 -15.02
N ALA A 46 -13.54 11.27 -15.56
CA ALA A 46 -12.31 11.11 -14.77
C ALA A 46 -11.21 12.05 -15.27
N VAL A 47 -10.51 12.67 -14.34
CA VAL A 47 -9.34 13.53 -14.59
C VAL A 47 -8.18 12.97 -13.79
N ALA A 48 -7.06 12.67 -14.46
CA ALA A 48 -5.85 12.20 -13.80
C ALA A 48 -4.80 13.31 -13.80
N LEU A 49 -4.14 13.47 -12.66
CA LEU A 49 -3.17 14.51 -12.33
C LEU A 49 -1.85 13.88 -11.89
N ARG A 50 -0.72 14.61 -12.07
CA ARG A 50 0.60 14.21 -11.62
C ARG A 50 1.46 15.41 -11.26
N GLY A 51 2.39 15.21 -10.34
CA GLY A 51 3.35 16.20 -9.89
C GLY A 51 3.07 16.75 -8.49
N PRO A 52 4.02 17.46 -7.87
CA PRO A 52 3.89 17.98 -6.50
C PRO A 52 2.68 18.88 -6.30
N GLU A 53 2.38 19.75 -7.27
CA GLU A 53 1.17 20.60 -7.25
C GLU A 53 -0.11 19.76 -7.28
N ALA A 54 -0.12 18.68 -8.09
CA ALA A 54 -1.24 17.76 -8.15
C ALA A 54 -1.43 16.98 -6.85
N VAL A 55 -0.35 16.65 -6.14
CA VAL A 55 -0.42 16.05 -4.80
C VAL A 55 -1.08 17.03 -3.83
N ALA A 56 -0.63 18.28 -3.78
CA ALA A 56 -1.24 19.30 -2.92
C ALA A 56 -2.73 19.51 -3.25
N PHE A 57 -3.07 19.62 -4.53
CA PHE A 57 -4.46 19.75 -5.00
C PHE A 57 -5.33 18.57 -4.60
N PHE A 58 -4.84 17.34 -4.78
CA PHE A 58 -5.58 16.11 -4.52
C PHE A 58 -5.81 15.85 -3.03
N TYR A 59 -4.90 16.30 -2.15
CA TYR A 59 -5.01 16.10 -0.70
C TYR A 59 -5.64 17.29 0.03
N ASP A 60 -6.08 18.32 -0.68
CA ASP A 60 -6.94 19.37 -0.14
C ASP A 60 -8.39 18.85 -0.10
N GLU A 61 -8.97 18.73 1.11
CA GLU A 61 -10.34 18.26 1.31
C GLU A 61 -11.40 19.21 0.71
N ALA A 62 -11.06 20.49 0.47
CA ALA A 62 -11.91 21.42 -0.26
C ALA A 62 -12.00 21.08 -1.76
N HIS A 63 -11.03 20.36 -2.28
CA HIS A 63 -10.98 19.95 -3.69
C HIS A 63 -11.46 18.53 -3.89
N VAL A 64 -10.97 17.57 -3.09
CA VAL A 64 -11.19 16.14 -3.37
C VAL A 64 -11.61 15.38 -2.12
N VAL A 65 -12.79 14.76 -2.21
CA VAL A 65 -13.38 13.93 -1.17
C VAL A 65 -13.27 12.44 -1.48
N ARG A 66 -13.36 11.60 -0.46
CA ARG A 66 -13.24 10.14 -0.56
C ARG A 66 -14.58 9.42 -0.50
N THR A 67 -15.58 10.05 0.08
CA THR A 67 -16.94 9.51 0.16
C THR A 67 -17.44 9.17 -1.25
N ALA A 68 -17.93 7.94 -1.43
CA ALA A 68 -18.42 7.40 -2.71
C ALA A 68 -17.40 7.34 -3.88
N ALA A 69 -16.12 7.62 -3.63
CA ALA A 69 -15.10 7.57 -4.68
C ALA A 69 -14.74 6.13 -5.10
N LEU A 70 -14.65 5.22 -4.14
CA LEU A 70 -14.23 3.84 -4.39
C LEU A 70 -15.40 2.98 -4.91
N PRO A 71 -15.18 2.23 -6.01
CA PRO A 71 -16.22 1.34 -6.54
C PRO A 71 -16.47 0.16 -5.59
N GLY A 72 -17.72 -0.32 -5.53
CA GLY A 72 -18.16 -1.43 -4.68
C GLY A 72 -17.26 -2.68 -4.74
N PRO A 73 -16.85 -3.16 -5.93
CA PRO A 73 -15.92 -4.31 -6.03
C PRO A 73 -14.59 -4.12 -5.29
N VAL A 74 -14.05 -2.90 -5.24
CA VAL A 74 -12.80 -2.59 -4.50
C VAL A 74 -13.06 -2.58 -2.99
N LEU A 75 -14.19 -2.03 -2.55
CA LEU A 75 -14.60 -2.08 -1.15
C LEU A 75 -14.81 -3.53 -0.68
N ASP A 76 -15.49 -4.34 -1.49
CA ASP A 76 -15.83 -5.73 -1.16
C ASP A 76 -14.60 -6.67 -1.12
N THR A 77 -13.44 -6.22 -1.61
CA THR A 77 -12.20 -7.02 -1.65
C THR A 77 -11.08 -6.44 -0.81
N LEU A 78 -10.78 -5.13 -0.95
CA LEU A 78 -9.57 -4.53 -0.38
C LEU A 78 -9.83 -3.72 0.88
N PHE A 79 -10.69 -2.70 0.82
CA PHE A 79 -10.80 -1.72 1.92
C PHE A 79 -11.87 -2.05 2.96
N GLY A 80 -13.00 -2.64 2.55
CA GLY A 80 -14.19 -2.84 3.39
C GLY A 80 -15.16 -1.66 3.36
N ARG A 81 -16.42 -1.95 3.61
CA ARG A 81 -17.46 -0.93 3.69
C ARG A 81 -17.39 -0.22 5.04
N GLY A 82 -17.50 1.10 5.04
CA GLY A 82 -17.36 1.94 6.25
C GLY A 82 -15.92 2.12 6.73
N ALA A 83 -14.93 1.74 5.91
CA ALA A 83 -13.51 1.92 6.22
C ALA A 83 -13.11 3.41 6.22
N VAL A 84 -12.08 3.76 7.00
CA VAL A 84 -11.49 5.11 7.07
C VAL A 84 -11.20 5.71 5.69
N HIS A 85 -10.90 4.87 4.69
CA HIS A 85 -10.65 5.29 3.30
C HIS A 85 -11.87 5.85 2.57
N THR A 86 -13.07 5.74 3.14
CA THR A 86 -14.34 6.19 2.56
C THR A 86 -14.99 7.31 3.34
N LEU A 87 -14.26 7.88 4.30
CA LEU A 87 -14.72 8.95 5.17
C LEU A 87 -14.04 10.26 4.80
N ASP A 88 -14.71 11.37 5.09
CA ASP A 88 -14.18 12.73 4.99
C ASP A 88 -14.51 13.50 6.27
N GLY A 89 -13.96 14.70 6.44
CA GLY A 89 -14.26 15.63 7.52
C GLY A 89 -13.96 15.06 8.91
N GLU A 90 -14.85 15.33 9.88
CA GLU A 90 -14.66 14.92 11.28
C GLU A 90 -14.67 13.41 11.46
N ALA A 91 -15.54 12.69 10.77
CA ALA A 91 -15.58 11.22 10.82
C ALA A 91 -14.26 10.60 10.38
N HIS A 92 -13.62 11.16 9.33
CA HIS A 92 -12.28 10.76 8.91
C HIS A 92 -11.24 11.10 9.97
N ARG A 93 -11.23 12.34 10.50
CA ARG A 93 -10.22 12.80 11.48
C ARG A 93 -10.20 11.93 12.73
N VAL A 94 -11.38 11.67 13.32
CA VAL A 94 -11.49 10.82 14.50
C VAL A 94 -11.01 9.39 14.23
N ARG A 95 -11.42 8.79 13.11
CA ARG A 95 -10.99 7.44 12.72
C ARG A 95 -9.50 7.39 12.39
N LYS A 96 -8.98 8.41 11.71
CA LYS A 96 -7.58 8.55 11.36
C LYS A 96 -6.68 8.68 12.60
N ALA A 97 -7.11 9.42 13.61
CA ALA A 97 -6.35 9.56 14.85
C ALA A 97 -6.06 8.22 15.52
N MET A 98 -7.00 7.28 15.51
CA MET A 98 -6.76 5.90 15.98
C MET A 98 -5.63 5.22 15.20
N PHE A 99 -5.66 5.30 13.87
CA PHE A 99 -4.59 4.71 13.06
C PHE A 99 -3.23 5.38 13.28
N VAL A 100 -3.20 6.69 13.46
CA VAL A 100 -1.97 7.44 13.76
C VAL A 100 -1.40 7.01 15.10
N ALA A 101 -2.23 6.90 16.13
CA ALA A 101 -1.80 6.44 17.46
C ALA A 101 -1.23 5.00 17.43
N LEU A 102 -1.78 4.13 16.59
CA LEU A 102 -1.34 2.74 16.47
C LEU A 102 -0.13 2.55 15.55
N LEU A 103 -0.04 3.31 14.44
CA LEU A 103 0.88 2.99 13.34
C LEU A 103 2.06 3.97 13.21
N LYS A 104 2.05 5.07 13.98
CA LYS A 104 3.13 6.08 13.99
C LYS A 104 3.77 6.23 15.37
N GLU A 105 3.43 5.37 16.32
CA GLU A 105 4.09 5.32 17.62
C GLU A 105 5.47 4.63 17.43
N ASP A 106 6.55 5.36 17.67
CA ASP A 106 7.92 4.95 17.33
C ASP A 106 8.32 3.61 17.98
N ALA A 107 7.96 3.41 19.24
CA ALA A 107 8.29 2.17 19.96
C ALA A 107 7.52 0.97 19.37
N GLY A 108 6.25 1.15 19.01
CA GLY A 108 5.43 0.11 18.38
C GLY A 108 5.93 -0.24 16.97
N VAL A 109 6.32 0.76 16.18
CA VAL A 109 6.93 0.56 14.85
C VAL A 109 8.26 -0.19 14.97
N ALA A 110 9.14 0.22 15.89
CA ALA A 110 10.43 -0.44 16.14
C ALA A 110 10.23 -1.89 16.62
N GLU A 111 9.27 -2.12 17.52
CA GLU A 111 8.96 -3.46 18.04
C GLU A 111 8.47 -4.41 16.92
N LEU A 112 7.54 -3.94 16.05
CA LEU A 112 7.12 -4.75 14.91
C LEU A 112 8.30 -5.08 13.98
N GLY A 113 9.16 -4.10 13.69
CA GLY A 113 10.38 -4.31 12.89
C GLY A 113 11.30 -5.36 13.51
N ARG A 114 11.48 -5.32 14.83
CA ARG A 114 12.29 -6.28 15.58
C ARG A 114 11.70 -7.70 15.57
N ILE A 115 10.38 -7.81 15.74
CA ILE A 115 9.67 -9.11 15.67
C ILE A 115 9.81 -9.69 14.26
N VAL A 116 9.57 -8.89 13.21
CA VAL A 116 9.70 -9.34 11.82
C VAL A 116 11.13 -9.75 11.50
N GLY A 117 12.13 -8.95 11.85
CA GLY A 117 13.54 -9.26 11.58
C GLY A 117 13.98 -10.58 12.21
N ARG A 118 13.61 -10.82 13.49
CA ARG A 118 13.89 -12.08 14.16
C ARG A 118 13.23 -13.28 13.47
N ARG A 119 11.92 -13.21 13.25
CA ARG A 119 11.16 -14.30 12.59
C ARG A 119 11.60 -14.54 11.16
N TRP A 120 11.97 -13.49 10.45
CA TRP A 120 12.47 -13.61 9.08
C TRP A 120 13.83 -14.31 9.05
N ARG A 121 14.74 -13.97 9.94
CA ARG A 121 16.03 -14.68 10.09
C ARG A 121 15.82 -16.15 10.42
N GLU A 122 14.94 -16.48 11.36
CA GLU A 122 14.58 -17.86 11.69
C GLU A 122 14.00 -18.60 10.48
N ALA A 123 13.13 -17.96 9.72
CA ALA A 123 12.51 -18.52 8.51
C ALA A 123 13.52 -18.76 7.38
N LEU A 124 14.55 -17.92 7.26
CA LEU A 124 15.63 -18.08 6.29
C LEU A 124 16.67 -19.13 6.71
N THR A 125 16.77 -19.43 8.00
CA THR A 125 17.67 -20.46 8.51
C THR A 125 17.11 -21.84 8.18
N GLY A 126 17.95 -22.71 7.60
CA GLY A 126 17.55 -24.07 7.24
C GLY A 126 18.72 -24.88 6.67
N PRO A 127 18.51 -26.16 6.37
CA PRO A 127 19.56 -26.98 5.78
C PRO A 127 19.94 -26.41 4.39
N PRO A 128 21.21 -26.63 3.97
CA PRO A 128 21.65 -26.30 2.62
C PRO A 128 20.77 -26.96 1.55
N GLY A 129 20.47 -26.20 0.49
CA GLY A 129 19.62 -26.67 -0.61
C GLY A 129 18.11 -26.53 -0.38
N ARG A 130 17.68 -25.99 0.77
CA ARG A 130 16.25 -25.70 1.00
C ARG A 130 15.78 -24.62 0.03
N SER A 131 14.74 -24.93 -0.74
CA SER A 131 14.05 -23.98 -1.61
C SER A 131 12.94 -23.27 -0.85
N LEU A 132 12.81 -21.96 -1.06
CA LEU A 132 11.70 -21.15 -0.52
C LEU A 132 11.28 -20.06 -1.52
N VAL A 133 9.99 -19.75 -1.54
CA VAL A 133 9.43 -18.63 -2.30
C VAL A 133 9.34 -17.43 -1.36
N VAL A 134 10.11 -16.38 -1.65
CA VAL A 134 10.24 -15.19 -0.79
C VAL A 134 8.89 -14.54 -0.49
N PHE A 135 8.03 -14.41 -1.49
CA PHE A 135 6.69 -13.84 -1.32
C PHE A 135 5.83 -14.61 -0.31
N GLU A 136 5.79 -15.94 -0.44
CA GLU A 136 4.94 -16.78 0.41
C GLU A 136 5.45 -16.82 1.84
N GLU A 137 6.78 -16.97 1.99
CA GLU A 137 7.41 -17.02 3.30
C GLU A 137 7.33 -15.66 4.02
N ALA A 138 7.55 -14.54 3.30
CA ALA A 138 7.36 -13.21 3.85
C ALA A 138 5.91 -12.98 4.30
N ALA A 139 4.92 -13.37 3.51
CA ALA A 139 3.51 -13.24 3.90
C ALA A 139 3.19 -14.03 5.19
N ARG A 140 3.75 -15.24 5.33
CA ARG A 140 3.62 -16.06 6.54
C ARG A 140 4.27 -15.38 7.76
N VAL A 141 5.50 -14.95 7.61
CA VAL A 141 6.27 -14.28 8.69
C VAL A 141 5.59 -12.98 9.12
N LEU A 142 5.16 -12.16 8.16
CA LEU A 142 4.46 -10.91 8.44
C LEU A 142 3.13 -11.12 9.15
N ALA A 143 2.37 -12.14 8.77
CA ALA A 143 1.11 -12.47 9.44
C ALA A 143 1.33 -12.92 10.90
N LEU A 144 2.31 -13.79 11.14
CA LEU A 144 2.68 -14.21 12.50
C LEU A 144 3.19 -13.04 13.34
N SER A 145 3.94 -12.13 12.73
CA SER A 145 4.50 -10.96 13.41
C SER A 145 3.43 -9.92 13.76
N VAL A 146 2.54 -9.60 12.81
CA VAL A 146 1.46 -8.63 13.07
C VAL A 146 0.40 -9.20 14.03
N ARG A 147 0.17 -10.52 14.02
CA ARG A 147 -0.66 -11.19 15.04
C ARG A 147 -0.16 -10.90 16.44
N ASP A 148 1.13 -11.17 16.69
CA ASP A 148 1.72 -11.00 18.02
C ASP A 148 1.76 -9.53 18.42
N TRP A 149 2.18 -8.66 17.50
CA TRP A 149 2.24 -7.22 17.73
C TRP A 149 0.86 -6.60 17.97
N ALA A 150 -0.15 -7.01 17.22
CA ALA A 150 -1.51 -6.49 17.36
C ALA A 150 -2.28 -7.10 18.53
N GLY A 151 -1.76 -8.16 19.15
CA GLY A 151 -2.43 -8.87 20.25
C GLY A 151 -3.61 -9.72 19.78
N LEU A 152 -3.54 -10.29 18.55
CA LEU A 152 -4.59 -11.19 18.03
C LEU A 152 -4.47 -12.56 18.67
N PRO A 153 -5.51 -13.08 19.37
CA PRO A 153 -5.48 -14.38 20.04
C PRO A 153 -5.72 -15.53 19.04
N LEU A 154 -4.83 -15.66 18.05
CA LEU A 154 -4.93 -16.65 16.98
C LEU A 154 -3.83 -17.71 17.10
N SER A 155 -4.17 -18.98 16.83
CA SER A 155 -3.17 -20.05 16.67
C SER A 155 -2.33 -19.85 15.39
N ASP A 156 -1.16 -20.48 15.34
CA ASP A 156 -0.29 -20.42 14.14
C ASP A 156 -1.01 -20.93 12.86
N PRO A 157 -1.72 -22.09 12.86
CA PRO A 157 -2.44 -22.51 11.67
C PRO A 157 -3.52 -21.52 11.21
N THR A 158 -4.24 -20.89 12.15
CA THR A 158 -5.24 -19.86 11.84
C THR A 158 -4.58 -18.63 11.25
N THR A 159 -3.41 -18.23 11.76
CA THR A 159 -2.63 -17.09 11.28
C THR A 159 -2.06 -17.33 9.87
N VAL A 160 -1.63 -18.55 9.57
CA VAL A 160 -1.25 -18.92 8.19
C VAL A 160 -2.45 -18.84 7.23
N GLY A 161 -3.63 -19.21 7.70
CA GLY A 161 -4.90 -19.01 6.97
C GLY A 161 -5.18 -17.51 6.73
N LEU A 162 -4.99 -16.67 7.74
CA LEU A 162 -5.11 -15.21 7.64
C LEU A 162 -4.11 -14.62 6.61
N ALA A 163 -2.86 -15.10 6.58
CA ALA A 163 -1.87 -14.68 5.59
C ALA A 163 -2.36 -14.91 4.15
N ARG A 164 -2.87 -16.13 3.88
CA ARG A 164 -3.43 -16.49 2.56
C ARG A 164 -4.65 -15.64 2.21
N ASP A 165 -5.50 -15.32 3.17
CA ASP A 165 -6.65 -14.46 2.95
C ASP A 165 -6.25 -13.02 2.67
N CYS A 166 -5.29 -12.45 3.42
CA CYS A 166 -4.75 -11.11 3.18
C CYS A 166 -4.11 -10.99 1.80
N THR A 167 -3.29 -11.97 1.40
CA THR A 167 -2.70 -11.98 0.05
C THR A 167 -3.77 -12.12 -1.03
N ALA A 168 -4.80 -12.96 -0.84
CA ALA A 168 -5.90 -13.09 -1.79
C ALA A 168 -6.68 -11.78 -1.96
N MET A 169 -6.92 -11.02 -0.88
CA MET A 169 -7.60 -9.72 -0.94
C MET A 169 -6.81 -8.72 -1.79
N VAL A 170 -5.49 -8.65 -1.58
CA VAL A 170 -4.61 -7.75 -2.34
C VAL A 170 -4.46 -8.23 -3.78
N ASP A 171 -4.29 -9.53 -4.03
CA ASP A 171 -4.16 -10.08 -5.39
C ASP A 171 -5.44 -9.89 -6.23
N GLY A 172 -6.61 -9.84 -5.61
CA GLY A 172 -7.90 -9.85 -6.31
C GLY A 172 -8.63 -8.50 -6.41
N PHE A 173 -8.13 -7.40 -5.83
CA PHE A 173 -8.90 -6.15 -5.70
C PHE A 173 -9.19 -5.46 -7.03
N ALA A 174 -8.26 -5.44 -7.95
CA ALA A 174 -8.37 -4.78 -9.26
C ALA A 174 -8.67 -5.77 -10.39
N THR A 175 -9.38 -6.86 -10.09
CA THR A 175 -9.60 -7.96 -11.04
C THR A 175 -11.07 -8.31 -11.18
N ALA A 176 -11.36 -9.16 -12.14
CA ALA A 176 -12.64 -9.83 -12.32
C ALA A 176 -12.46 -11.37 -12.24
N GLY A 177 -13.55 -12.11 -12.19
CA GLY A 177 -13.54 -13.57 -12.23
C GLY A 177 -13.05 -14.25 -10.96
N PRO A 178 -12.34 -15.41 -11.07
CA PRO A 178 -12.03 -16.26 -9.91
C PRO A 178 -11.15 -15.59 -8.85
N ARG A 179 -10.20 -14.74 -9.24
CA ARG A 179 -9.33 -13.98 -8.31
C ARG A 179 -10.18 -13.03 -7.44
N HIS A 180 -11.07 -12.28 -8.07
CA HIS A 180 -11.99 -11.38 -7.37
C HIS A 180 -12.91 -12.14 -6.40
N LEU A 181 -13.49 -13.25 -6.84
CA LEU A 181 -14.37 -14.07 -5.99
C LEU A 181 -13.62 -14.66 -4.78
N ARG A 182 -12.35 -15.06 -4.97
CA ARG A 182 -11.48 -15.52 -3.88
C ARG A 182 -11.25 -14.40 -2.87
N ALA A 183 -10.90 -13.20 -3.34
CA ALA A 183 -10.69 -12.02 -2.50
C ALA A 183 -11.94 -11.66 -1.68
N ARG A 184 -13.12 -11.62 -2.31
CA ARG A 184 -14.40 -11.37 -1.61
C ARG A 184 -14.71 -12.40 -0.54
N ARG A 185 -14.49 -13.71 -0.82
CA ARG A 185 -14.71 -14.78 0.16
C ARG A 185 -13.72 -14.66 1.32
N ALA A 186 -12.45 -14.41 1.03
CA ALA A 186 -11.40 -14.19 2.03
C ALA A 186 -11.79 -13.03 2.95
N ARG A 187 -12.13 -11.88 2.38
CA ARG A 187 -12.53 -10.71 3.16
C ARG A 187 -13.73 -10.99 4.07
N ARG A 188 -14.81 -11.55 3.52
CA ARG A 188 -16.01 -11.85 4.31
C ARG A 188 -15.73 -12.82 5.46
N ARG A 189 -14.83 -13.78 5.26
CA ARG A 189 -14.42 -14.73 6.31
C ARG A 189 -13.69 -14.01 7.44
N GLN A 190 -12.72 -13.16 7.10
CA GLN A 190 -11.93 -12.43 8.08
C GLN A 190 -12.74 -11.35 8.80
N GLU A 191 -13.58 -10.59 8.08
CA GLU A 191 -14.48 -9.62 8.72
C GLU A 191 -15.40 -10.26 9.76
N ARG A 192 -15.95 -11.46 9.49
CA ARG A 192 -16.79 -12.18 10.47
C ARG A 192 -15.96 -12.60 11.68
N ALA A 193 -14.83 -13.28 11.48
CA ALA A 193 -13.99 -13.75 12.57
C ALA A 193 -13.50 -12.59 13.46
N LEU A 194 -13.12 -11.46 12.87
CA LEU A 194 -12.66 -10.28 13.60
C LEU A 194 -13.84 -9.54 14.28
N ALA A 195 -15.05 -9.54 13.72
CA ALA A 195 -16.22 -8.98 14.37
C ALA A 195 -16.65 -9.79 15.62
N ASP A 196 -16.54 -11.12 15.53
CA ASP A 196 -16.75 -12.01 16.67
C ASP A 196 -15.69 -11.75 17.76
N LEU A 197 -14.42 -11.59 17.39
CA LEU A 197 -13.34 -11.22 18.31
C LEU A 197 -13.61 -9.87 18.98
N VAL A 198 -13.96 -8.82 18.22
CA VAL A 198 -14.30 -7.49 18.76
C VAL A 198 -15.43 -7.61 19.78
N THR A 199 -16.47 -8.38 19.47
CA THR A 199 -17.60 -8.62 20.37
C THR A 199 -17.14 -9.31 21.65
N GLN A 200 -16.26 -10.31 21.55
CA GLN A 200 -15.69 -11.02 22.70
C GLN A 200 -14.86 -10.09 23.57
N VAL A 201 -13.94 -9.30 22.99
CA VAL A 201 -13.10 -8.33 23.73
C VAL A 201 -13.93 -7.31 24.48
N ARG A 202 -15.06 -6.88 23.93
CA ARG A 202 -15.98 -5.98 24.62
C ARG A 202 -16.71 -6.59 25.81
N ARG A 203 -17.00 -7.90 25.74
CA ARG A 203 -17.70 -8.64 26.83
C ARG A 203 -16.73 -9.11 27.90
N SER A 204 -15.53 -9.51 27.52
CA SER A 204 -14.49 -10.10 28.37
C SER A 204 -13.17 -9.36 28.11
N PRO A 205 -12.88 -8.29 28.85
CA PRO A 205 -11.70 -7.45 28.63
C PRO A 205 -10.36 -8.22 28.68
N GLU A 206 -10.31 -9.31 29.42
CA GLU A 206 -9.15 -10.18 29.53
C GLU A 206 -8.79 -10.93 28.22
N THR A 207 -9.69 -10.92 27.23
CA THR A 207 -9.46 -11.54 25.91
C THR A 207 -8.34 -10.87 25.12
N ALA A 208 -8.08 -9.59 25.37
CA ALA A 208 -7.02 -8.82 24.71
C ALA A 208 -6.18 -8.09 25.75
N SER A 209 -4.86 -8.00 25.50
CA SER A 209 -3.97 -7.22 26.35
C SER A 209 -4.32 -5.75 26.30
N TRP A 210 -4.24 -5.09 27.44
CA TRP A 210 -4.47 -3.64 27.57
C TRP A 210 -3.52 -2.86 26.63
N GLY A 211 -4.05 -1.88 25.89
CA GLY A 211 -3.27 -1.07 24.95
C GLY A 211 -2.89 -1.79 23.64
N SER A 212 -3.29 -3.05 23.45
CA SER A 212 -3.07 -3.75 22.17
C SER A 212 -3.88 -3.13 21.04
N VAL A 213 -3.45 -3.36 19.80
CA VAL A 213 -4.19 -2.91 18.60
C VAL A 213 -5.64 -3.43 18.61
N VAL A 214 -5.82 -4.69 18.97
CA VAL A 214 -7.15 -5.32 19.06
C VAL A 214 -8.03 -4.60 20.07
N GLU A 215 -7.52 -4.32 21.26
CA GLU A 215 -8.26 -3.64 22.34
C GLU A 215 -8.58 -2.21 21.95
N THR A 216 -7.60 -1.47 21.42
CA THR A 216 -7.77 -0.08 20.97
C THR A 216 -8.85 0.04 19.90
N VAL A 217 -8.82 -0.82 18.87
CA VAL A 217 -9.83 -0.82 17.80
C VAL A 217 -11.20 -1.25 18.32
N ALA A 218 -11.25 -2.28 19.17
CA ALA A 218 -12.51 -2.75 19.75
C ALA A 218 -13.24 -1.68 20.58
N ARG A 219 -12.49 -0.78 21.24
CA ARG A 219 -13.04 0.28 22.10
C ARG A 219 -13.09 1.65 21.43
N HIS A 220 -12.67 1.75 20.19
CA HIS A 220 -12.69 3.03 19.48
C HIS A 220 -14.12 3.55 19.32
N ARG A 221 -14.27 4.86 19.55
CA ARG A 221 -15.52 5.59 19.36
C ARG A 221 -15.44 6.47 18.13
N ASP A 222 -16.54 6.57 17.41
CA ASP A 222 -16.65 7.44 16.23
C ASP A 222 -16.82 8.93 16.61
N ALA A 223 -17.08 9.77 15.62
CA ALA A 223 -17.25 11.21 15.81
C ALA A 223 -18.50 11.58 16.65
N ASP A 224 -19.49 10.70 16.72
CA ASP A 224 -20.70 10.87 17.52
C ASP A 224 -20.50 10.38 18.97
N GLY A 225 -19.34 9.79 19.27
CA GLY A 225 -18.99 9.23 20.58
C GLY A 225 -19.47 7.81 20.80
N ASP A 226 -20.04 7.18 19.80
CA ASP A 226 -20.53 5.81 19.85
C ASP A 226 -19.43 4.79 19.53
N LEU A 227 -19.50 3.60 20.16
CA LEU A 227 -18.63 2.51 19.77
C LEU A 227 -18.91 2.11 18.33
N LEU A 228 -17.84 1.89 17.54
CA LEU A 228 -18.01 1.34 16.20
C LEU A 228 -18.84 0.05 16.26
N ASP A 229 -19.73 -0.16 15.29
CA ASP A 229 -20.34 -1.50 15.19
C ASP A 229 -19.25 -2.57 15.03
N PRO A 230 -19.44 -3.80 15.49
CA PRO A 230 -18.38 -4.82 15.50
C PRO A 230 -17.83 -5.11 14.11
N ARG A 231 -18.65 -4.99 13.06
CA ARG A 231 -18.21 -5.23 11.69
C ARG A 231 -17.31 -4.10 11.19
N THR A 232 -17.66 -2.85 11.46
CA THR A 232 -16.81 -1.69 11.12
C THR A 232 -15.49 -1.75 11.87
N ALA A 233 -15.50 -2.09 13.16
CA ALA A 233 -14.27 -2.30 13.93
C ALA A 233 -13.41 -3.44 13.34
N ALA A 234 -14.02 -4.54 12.91
CA ALA A 234 -13.33 -5.63 12.22
C ALA A 234 -12.72 -5.20 10.86
N VAL A 235 -13.41 -4.34 10.11
CA VAL A 235 -12.89 -3.75 8.87
C VAL A 235 -11.63 -2.95 9.16
N GLU A 236 -11.63 -2.13 10.22
CA GLU A 236 -10.46 -1.31 10.57
C GLU A 236 -9.31 -2.16 11.14
N LEU A 237 -9.59 -3.17 11.93
CA LEU A 237 -8.57 -4.10 12.39
C LEU A 237 -7.92 -4.85 11.21
N LEU A 238 -8.72 -5.26 10.23
CA LEU A 238 -8.22 -5.86 9.00
C LEU A 238 -7.43 -4.86 8.14
N ASN A 239 -7.73 -3.56 8.23
CA ASN A 239 -6.97 -2.50 7.57
C ASN A 239 -5.64 -2.16 8.27
N VAL A 240 -5.38 -2.69 9.47
CA VAL A 240 -4.03 -2.76 10.08
C VAL A 240 -3.30 -4.03 9.61
N VAL A 241 -3.94 -5.18 9.75
CA VAL A 241 -3.31 -6.50 9.52
C VAL A 241 -2.99 -6.75 8.05
N ARG A 242 -3.96 -6.55 7.16
CA ARG A 242 -3.80 -6.84 5.73
C ARG A 242 -2.69 -6.02 5.05
N PRO A 243 -2.58 -4.67 5.26
CA PRO A 243 -1.49 -3.90 4.67
C PRO A 243 -0.11 -4.33 5.18
N THR A 244 -0.01 -4.73 6.44
CA THR A 244 1.26 -5.24 7.00
C THR A 244 1.66 -6.55 6.31
N VAL A 245 0.73 -7.48 6.09
CA VAL A 245 1.00 -8.71 5.30
C VAL A 245 1.33 -8.38 3.84
N ALA A 246 0.75 -7.33 3.27
CA ALA A 246 1.03 -6.90 1.90
C ALA A 246 2.46 -6.39 1.68
N ILE A 247 3.25 -6.12 2.73
CA ILE A 247 4.68 -5.83 2.61
C ILE A 247 5.43 -7.02 1.98
N ALA A 248 4.86 -8.22 1.94
CA ALA A 248 5.40 -9.38 1.23
C ALA A 248 5.66 -9.10 -0.28
N TRP A 249 4.87 -8.24 -0.92
CA TRP A 249 5.16 -7.77 -2.29
C TRP A 249 6.49 -7.04 -2.36
N PHE A 250 6.73 -6.14 -1.42
CA PHE A 250 7.99 -5.40 -1.34
C PHE A 250 9.16 -6.31 -0.94
N ALA A 251 8.94 -7.36 -0.15
CA ALA A 251 9.97 -8.36 0.15
C ALA A 251 10.42 -9.11 -1.12
N ALA A 252 9.48 -9.54 -1.97
CA ALA A 252 9.79 -10.15 -3.26
C ALA A 252 10.52 -9.18 -4.20
N PHE A 253 10.13 -7.91 -4.22
CA PHE A 253 10.82 -6.86 -4.97
C PHE A 253 12.22 -6.57 -4.41
N ALA A 254 12.41 -6.60 -3.09
CA ALA A 254 13.73 -6.46 -2.46
C ALA A 254 14.66 -7.60 -2.86
N ALA A 255 14.18 -8.85 -2.85
CA ALA A 255 14.94 -10.01 -3.29
C ALA A 255 15.31 -9.90 -4.79
N HIS A 256 14.35 -9.48 -5.63
CA HIS A 256 14.61 -9.21 -7.05
C HIS A 256 15.67 -8.11 -7.23
N ALA A 257 15.59 -7.01 -6.47
CA ALA A 257 16.55 -5.92 -6.52
C ALA A 257 17.98 -6.38 -6.13
N LEU A 258 18.10 -7.13 -5.03
CA LEU A 258 19.38 -7.68 -4.58
C LEU A 258 19.99 -8.69 -5.54
N HIS A 259 19.18 -9.41 -6.29
CA HIS A 259 19.62 -10.29 -7.37
C HIS A 259 20.07 -9.50 -8.62
N ARG A 260 19.26 -8.52 -9.04
CA ARG A 260 19.50 -7.73 -10.25
C ARG A 260 20.66 -6.75 -10.12
N TRP A 261 20.89 -6.21 -8.92
CA TRP A 261 21.96 -5.27 -8.57
C TRP A 261 22.74 -5.79 -7.35
N PRO A 262 23.61 -6.80 -7.54
CA PRO A 262 24.29 -7.47 -6.41
C PRO A 262 25.25 -6.56 -5.65
N ASP A 263 25.74 -5.48 -6.26
CA ASP A 263 26.54 -4.43 -5.62
C ASP A 263 25.79 -3.69 -4.49
N ARG A 264 24.46 -3.81 -4.44
CA ARG A 264 23.64 -3.22 -3.37
C ARG A 264 23.59 -4.10 -2.11
N ARG A 265 24.12 -5.32 -2.14
CA ARG A 265 24.14 -6.22 -0.98
C ARG A 265 25.11 -5.77 0.11
N GLU A 266 26.32 -5.39 -0.29
CA GLU A 266 27.39 -5.08 0.67
C GLU A 266 27.07 -3.87 1.57
N PRO A 267 26.52 -2.74 1.05
CA PRO A 267 26.07 -1.65 1.90
C PRO A 267 25.04 -2.09 2.96
N LEU A 268 24.13 -3.00 2.62
CA LEU A 268 23.14 -3.53 3.58
C LEU A 268 23.75 -4.49 4.62
N ARG A 269 24.74 -5.30 4.21
CA ARG A 269 25.44 -6.22 5.11
C ARG A 269 26.25 -5.47 6.17
N ALA A 270 26.92 -4.41 5.75
CA ALA A 270 27.78 -3.59 6.60
C ALA A 270 26.99 -2.54 7.40
N ASP A 271 25.69 -2.35 7.12
CA ASP A 271 24.88 -1.29 7.74
C ASP A 271 24.60 -1.61 9.22
N THR A 272 25.19 -0.80 10.08
CA THR A 272 24.94 -0.82 11.55
C THR A 272 24.08 0.33 12.01
N SER A 273 23.91 1.35 11.13
CA SER A 273 23.15 2.57 11.42
C SER A 273 21.67 2.50 10.97
N GLY A 274 21.35 1.59 10.05
CA GLY A 274 20.04 1.47 9.41
C GLY A 274 19.82 2.43 8.23
N VAL A 275 20.74 3.37 7.98
CA VAL A 275 20.60 4.40 6.93
C VAL A 275 20.56 3.79 5.53
N HIS A 276 21.41 2.81 5.25
CA HIS A 276 21.41 2.15 3.92
C HIS A 276 20.18 1.24 3.74
N ALA A 277 19.73 0.59 4.80
CA ALA A 277 18.55 -0.25 4.80
C ALA A 277 17.26 0.58 4.57
N GLU A 278 17.15 1.72 5.22
CA GLU A 278 16.05 2.67 5.01
C GLU A 278 16.05 3.24 3.58
N ALA A 279 17.21 3.70 3.10
CA ALA A 279 17.36 4.19 1.73
C ALA A 279 17.00 3.12 0.68
N PHE A 280 17.40 1.87 0.91
CA PHE A 280 17.04 0.75 0.06
C PHE A 280 15.52 0.49 0.08
N ALA A 281 14.89 0.54 1.25
CA ALA A 281 13.43 0.39 1.38
C ALA A 281 12.69 1.51 0.65
N HIS A 282 13.14 2.75 0.72
CA HIS A 282 12.57 3.86 -0.03
C HIS A 282 12.71 3.65 -1.55
N GLU A 283 13.87 3.20 -2.03
CA GLU A 283 14.07 2.94 -3.46
C GLU A 283 13.24 1.75 -3.97
N VAL A 284 13.08 0.70 -3.19
CA VAL A 284 12.15 -0.41 -3.52
C VAL A 284 10.73 0.12 -3.68
N ARG A 285 10.26 0.94 -2.75
CA ARG A 285 8.91 1.53 -2.78
C ARG A 285 8.72 2.51 -3.94
N ARG A 286 9.77 3.23 -4.34
CA ARG A 286 9.75 4.14 -5.49
C ARG A 286 9.73 3.39 -6.82
N PHE A 287 10.65 2.43 -6.96
CA PHE A 287 10.98 1.79 -8.24
C PHE A 287 9.99 0.71 -8.66
N TYR A 288 9.50 -0.08 -7.69
CA TYR A 288 8.63 -1.22 -8.02
C TYR A 288 7.15 -0.84 -8.02
N PRO A 289 6.36 -1.43 -8.95
CA PRO A 289 4.95 -1.10 -9.11
C PRO A 289 4.10 -1.78 -8.02
N PHE A 290 3.46 -0.98 -7.15
CA PHE A 290 2.53 -1.50 -6.14
C PHE A 290 1.14 -0.85 -6.23
N ALA A 291 1.04 0.47 -6.09
CA ALA A 291 -0.19 1.22 -6.32
C ALA A 291 -0.04 2.07 -7.60
N PRO A 292 -0.88 1.89 -8.62
CA PRO A 292 -0.79 2.69 -9.84
C PRO A 292 -1.23 4.13 -9.60
N PHE A 293 -2.31 4.34 -8.88
CA PHE A 293 -2.90 5.65 -8.55
C PHE A 293 -3.80 5.54 -7.33
N VAL A 294 -4.17 6.69 -6.77
CA VAL A 294 -5.27 6.85 -5.81
C VAL A 294 -6.38 7.70 -6.43
N ALA A 295 -7.59 7.60 -5.90
CA ALA A 295 -8.76 8.24 -6.44
C ALA A 295 -9.60 8.96 -5.36
N GLY A 296 -10.27 10.03 -5.78
CA GLY A 296 -11.30 10.76 -5.02
C GLY A 296 -12.30 11.37 -5.96
N LEU A 297 -13.27 12.11 -5.45
CA LEU A 297 -14.25 12.87 -6.23
C LEU A 297 -14.00 14.35 -6.07
N ALA A 298 -14.18 15.13 -7.15
CA ALA A 298 -14.23 16.58 -7.05
C ALA A 298 -15.38 16.98 -6.11
N ALA A 299 -15.04 17.72 -5.03
CA ALA A 299 -15.99 18.12 -3.99
C ALA A 299 -16.95 19.22 -4.45
N GLN A 300 -16.58 19.96 -5.49
CA GLN A 300 -17.29 21.07 -6.13
C GLN A 300 -16.77 21.26 -7.55
N ASP A 301 -17.32 22.24 -8.28
CA ASP A 301 -16.73 22.65 -9.56
C ASP A 301 -15.34 23.25 -9.31
N LEU A 302 -14.33 22.67 -9.94
CA LEU A 302 -12.93 23.04 -9.76
C LEU A 302 -12.29 23.40 -11.10
N THR A 303 -11.15 24.09 -11.04
CA THR A 303 -10.33 24.37 -12.20
C THR A 303 -8.91 23.88 -11.96
N TRP A 304 -8.34 23.15 -12.92
CA TRP A 304 -6.98 22.71 -12.90
C TRP A 304 -6.26 23.06 -14.20
N ARG A 305 -5.19 23.88 -14.11
CA ARG A 305 -4.40 24.35 -15.27
C ARG A 305 -5.24 24.88 -16.42
N GLY A 306 -6.29 25.66 -16.10
CA GLY A 306 -7.21 26.26 -17.07
C GLY A 306 -8.26 25.31 -17.65
N GLY A 307 -8.35 24.10 -17.17
CA GLY A 307 -9.39 23.14 -17.54
C GLY A 307 -10.36 22.87 -16.40
N ASP A 308 -11.66 22.81 -16.71
CA ASP A 308 -12.72 22.58 -15.74
C ASP A 308 -12.76 21.13 -15.28
N ILE A 309 -13.04 20.93 -13.99
CA ILE A 309 -13.31 19.65 -13.34
C ILE A 309 -14.66 19.79 -12.61
N PRO A 310 -15.77 19.38 -13.24
CA PRO A 310 -17.08 19.47 -12.60
C PRO A 310 -17.17 18.67 -11.31
N GLU A 311 -18.02 19.10 -10.39
CA GLU A 311 -18.36 18.37 -9.16
C GLU A 311 -18.67 16.90 -9.45
N GLY A 312 -18.23 15.98 -8.59
CA GLY A 312 -18.43 14.53 -8.73
C GLY A 312 -17.58 13.84 -9.80
N THR A 313 -16.74 14.59 -10.53
CA THR A 313 -15.73 14.00 -11.43
C THR A 313 -14.72 13.18 -10.62
N LEU A 314 -14.37 11.98 -11.11
CA LEU A 314 -13.33 11.16 -10.51
C LEU A 314 -11.96 11.81 -10.73
N VAL A 315 -11.29 12.19 -9.68
CA VAL A 315 -9.92 12.73 -9.71
C VAL A 315 -8.95 11.62 -9.35
N LEU A 316 -7.96 11.37 -10.20
CA LEU A 316 -6.91 10.37 -10.00
C LEU A 316 -5.58 11.08 -9.78
N LEU A 317 -4.81 10.61 -8.81
CA LEU A 317 -3.41 11.01 -8.64
C LEU A 317 -2.51 9.86 -9.08
N ASP A 318 -1.68 10.08 -10.09
CA ASP A 318 -0.75 9.11 -10.68
C ASP A 318 0.45 8.89 -9.75
N LEU A 319 0.42 7.82 -8.95
CA LEU A 319 1.51 7.50 -8.01
C LEU A 319 2.71 6.87 -8.73
N TYR A 320 2.44 5.86 -9.57
CA TYR A 320 3.50 5.13 -10.24
C TYR A 320 4.25 6.03 -11.24
N GLY A 321 3.51 6.82 -12.01
CA GLY A 321 4.11 7.77 -12.94
C GLY A 321 4.90 8.88 -12.25
N GLN A 322 4.43 9.41 -11.11
CA GLN A 322 5.18 10.42 -10.34
C GLN A 322 6.49 9.85 -9.78
N ASN A 323 6.49 8.63 -9.28
CA ASN A 323 7.69 7.97 -8.79
C ASN A 323 8.70 7.64 -9.90
N HIS A 324 8.31 7.78 -11.17
CA HIS A 324 9.15 7.58 -12.36
C HIS A 324 9.24 8.83 -13.25
N ASP A 325 8.82 10.00 -12.76
CA ASP A 325 8.84 11.22 -13.55
C ASP A 325 10.27 11.76 -13.69
N PRO A 326 10.84 11.90 -14.92
CA PRO A 326 12.18 12.41 -15.12
C PRO A 326 12.35 13.87 -14.70
N ALA A 327 11.27 14.63 -14.55
CA ALA A 327 11.32 15.98 -13.99
C ALA A 327 11.61 16.00 -12.47
N LEU A 328 11.30 14.90 -11.77
CA LEU A 328 11.46 14.74 -10.32
C LEU A 328 12.65 13.83 -9.95
N TRP A 329 12.94 12.83 -10.79
CA TRP A 329 13.91 11.78 -10.51
C TRP A 329 14.98 11.71 -11.60
N GLU A 330 16.22 11.89 -11.22
CA GLU A 330 17.35 11.65 -12.13
C GLU A 330 17.44 10.14 -12.42
N HIS A 331 17.48 9.77 -13.70
CA HIS A 331 17.49 8.39 -14.14
C HIS A 331 16.39 7.53 -13.49
N PRO A 332 15.09 7.85 -13.67
CA PRO A 332 13.97 7.28 -12.90
C PRO A 332 13.85 5.76 -13.02
N TYR A 333 14.33 5.18 -14.11
CA TYR A 333 14.32 3.74 -14.37
C TYR A 333 15.62 3.02 -13.96
N ARG A 334 16.53 3.72 -13.25
CA ARG A 334 17.69 3.13 -12.59
C ARG A 334 17.39 2.94 -11.11
N PHE A 335 17.61 1.74 -10.61
CA PHE A 335 17.51 1.45 -9.17
C PHE A 335 18.76 2.02 -8.45
N ASP A 336 18.59 3.02 -7.63
CA ASP A 336 19.68 3.71 -6.93
C ASP A 336 19.27 4.18 -5.53
N PRO A 337 19.47 3.37 -4.48
CA PRO A 337 19.19 3.74 -3.10
C PRO A 337 19.94 5.00 -2.64
N HIS A 338 21.12 5.29 -3.23
CA HIS A 338 21.92 6.43 -2.83
C HIS A 338 21.22 7.79 -3.02
N ARG A 339 20.14 7.83 -3.83
CA ARG A 339 19.35 9.07 -3.98
C ARG A 339 18.72 9.53 -2.66
N PHE A 340 18.52 8.62 -1.70
CA PHE A 340 17.96 8.91 -0.38
C PHE A 340 19.01 9.18 0.70
N THR A 341 20.29 8.97 0.41
CA THR A 341 21.40 9.25 1.34
C THR A 341 22.26 10.42 0.93
N ARG A 342 22.09 10.95 -0.29
CA ARG A 342 22.86 12.12 -0.77
C ARG A 342 22.31 13.39 -0.15
N PRO A 343 23.14 14.21 0.54
CA PRO A 343 22.66 15.46 1.09
C PRO A 343 22.37 16.49 0.00
N GLY A 344 21.29 17.25 0.18
CA GLY A 344 21.18 18.62 -0.30
C GLY A 344 20.80 18.89 -1.75
N ARG A 345 20.17 17.93 -2.50
CA ARG A 345 19.62 18.28 -3.83
C ARG A 345 18.10 18.52 -3.73
N PRO A 346 17.60 19.76 -3.98
CA PRO A 346 16.17 20.01 -4.10
C PRO A 346 15.59 19.40 -5.39
N PRO A 347 14.32 18.88 -5.37
CA PRO A 347 13.54 18.68 -4.16
C PRO A 347 14.10 17.51 -3.32
N ASN A 348 13.89 17.54 -2.00
CA ASN A 348 14.22 16.37 -1.17
C ASN A 348 13.44 15.15 -1.72
N PRO A 349 14.12 14.02 -2.01
CA PRO A 349 13.46 12.84 -2.56
C PRO A 349 12.21 12.40 -1.78
N LEU A 350 12.20 12.53 -0.46
CA LEU A 350 11.05 12.17 0.37
C LEU A 350 9.83 13.09 0.19
N ASP A 351 10.01 14.33 -0.23
CA ASP A 351 8.92 15.28 -0.45
C ASP A 351 8.12 14.97 -1.73
N VAL A 352 8.77 14.31 -2.71
CA VAL A 352 8.17 13.96 -4.00
C VAL A 352 7.83 12.46 -4.13
N LEU A 353 8.24 11.65 -3.15
CA LEU A 353 7.98 10.21 -3.09
C LEU A 353 6.54 9.94 -2.61
N VAL A 354 5.74 9.29 -3.46
CA VAL A 354 4.30 9.08 -3.18
C VAL A 354 3.83 7.62 -3.34
N PRO A 355 4.60 6.60 -2.97
CA PRO A 355 4.19 5.20 -3.21
C PRO A 355 2.97 4.79 -2.39
N GLN A 356 2.69 5.46 -1.30
CA GLN A 356 1.58 5.23 -0.38
C GLN A 356 0.73 6.50 -0.19
N GLY A 357 0.72 7.37 -1.21
CA GLY A 357 0.04 8.65 -1.21
C GLY A 357 0.95 9.82 -0.82
N GLY A 358 0.36 11.00 -0.69
CA GLY A 358 1.02 12.25 -0.34
C GLY A 358 0.22 13.05 0.71
N GLY A 359 0.63 14.29 0.94
CA GLY A 359 0.04 15.13 1.96
C GLY A 359 0.43 14.73 3.39
N ASP A 360 -0.33 15.18 4.37
CA ASP A 360 -0.09 14.93 5.80
C ASP A 360 -0.55 13.52 6.21
N ALA A 361 0.39 12.70 6.68
CA ALA A 361 0.10 11.34 7.14
C ALA A 361 -0.67 11.30 8.47
N SER A 362 -0.62 12.37 9.27
CA SER A 362 -1.26 12.43 10.59
C SER A 362 -2.72 12.89 10.52
N ARG A 363 -3.06 13.72 9.54
CA ARG A 363 -4.40 14.32 9.42
C ARG A 363 -5.12 13.97 8.13
N GLY A 364 -4.38 13.89 7.03
CA GLY A 364 -4.92 13.64 5.69
C GLY A 364 -5.03 12.15 5.34
N HIS A 365 -5.34 11.89 4.09
CA HIS A 365 -5.52 10.53 3.55
C HIS A 365 -4.22 9.80 3.16
N ARG A 366 -3.03 10.39 3.39
CA ARG A 366 -1.75 9.66 3.25
C ARG A 366 -1.71 8.47 4.20
N CYS A 367 -1.13 7.36 3.78
CA CYS A 367 -1.05 6.14 4.57
C CYS A 367 -0.33 6.38 5.91
N PRO A 368 -0.96 6.12 7.08
CA PRO A 368 -0.29 6.27 8.37
C PRO A 368 0.70 5.15 8.68
N GLY A 369 0.61 4.00 7.97
CA GLY A 369 1.50 2.84 8.13
C GLY A 369 2.75 2.89 7.25
N GLU A 370 3.14 4.06 6.78
CA GLU A 370 4.32 4.21 5.93
C GLU A 370 5.62 3.89 6.69
N ASP A 371 5.73 4.36 7.93
CA ASP A 371 6.88 4.11 8.80
C ASP A 371 7.03 2.60 9.10
N ILE A 372 5.93 1.90 9.36
CA ILE A 372 5.90 0.43 9.46
C ILE A 372 6.42 -0.21 8.18
N THR A 373 5.97 0.25 7.01
CA THR A 373 6.41 -0.32 5.74
C THR A 373 7.91 -0.16 5.54
N VAL A 374 8.46 1.01 5.84
CA VAL A 374 9.91 1.29 5.70
C VAL A 374 10.71 0.43 6.68
N THR A 375 10.35 0.46 7.96
CA THR A 375 11.06 -0.27 9.03
C THR A 375 11.05 -1.79 8.78
N VAL A 376 9.89 -2.34 8.46
CA VAL A 376 9.73 -3.78 8.19
C VAL A 376 10.47 -4.19 6.91
N LEU A 377 10.36 -3.41 5.84
CA LEU A 377 11.06 -3.70 4.58
C LEU A 377 12.57 -3.59 4.73
N ALA A 378 13.07 -2.61 5.49
CA ALA A 378 14.49 -2.48 5.81
C ALA A 378 15.01 -3.73 6.55
N ALA A 379 14.26 -4.22 7.55
CA ALA A 379 14.62 -5.44 8.27
C ALA A 379 14.63 -6.67 7.35
N LEU A 380 13.61 -6.85 6.50
CA LEU A 380 13.53 -7.95 5.55
C LEU A 380 14.69 -7.91 4.53
N ALA A 381 14.99 -6.74 3.97
CA ALA A 381 16.06 -6.56 2.98
C ALA A 381 17.44 -6.81 3.58
N THR A 382 17.68 -6.38 4.80
CA THR A 382 18.95 -6.59 5.52
C THR A 382 19.22 -8.09 5.72
N GLU A 383 18.26 -8.85 6.18
CA GLU A 383 18.42 -10.30 6.37
C GLU A 383 18.56 -11.04 5.02
N LEU A 384 17.85 -10.62 3.96
CA LEU A 384 18.05 -11.16 2.61
C LEU A 384 19.46 -10.86 2.07
N ALA A 385 20.01 -9.68 2.36
CA ALA A 385 21.36 -9.33 1.93
C ALA A 385 22.42 -10.16 2.66
N ARG A 386 22.18 -10.54 3.92
CA ARG A 386 23.07 -11.37 4.74
C ARG A 386 22.99 -12.85 4.40
N LEU A 387 21.87 -13.32 3.87
CA LEU A 387 21.66 -14.72 3.52
C LEU A 387 22.61 -15.15 2.39
N ASP A 388 23.33 -16.24 2.59
CA ASP A 388 24.03 -16.93 1.51
C ASP A 388 23.05 -17.87 0.81
N HIS A 389 22.83 -17.61 -0.49
CA HIS A 389 21.83 -18.32 -1.27
C HIS A 389 22.11 -18.27 -2.76
N ASP A 390 21.58 -19.25 -3.46
CA ASP A 390 21.48 -19.27 -4.90
C ASP A 390 20.07 -18.86 -5.36
N VAL A 391 20.00 -18.26 -6.54
CA VAL A 391 18.74 -18.00 -7.25
C VAL A 391 18.66 -18.96 -8.42
N PRO A 392 17.75 -19.96 -8.39
CA PRO A 392 17.59 -20.88 -9.51
C PRO A 392 17.08 -20.15 -10.75
N GLU A 393 17.26 -20.77 -11.92
CA GLU A 393 16.69 -20.26 -13.16
C GLU A 393 15.16 -20.17 -13.03
N GLN A 394 14.61 -18.98 -13.23
CA GLN A 394 13.19 -18.70 -13.07
C GLN A 394 12.79 -17.46 -13.88
N ASP A 395 11.48 -17.28 -14.13
CA ASP A 395 10.96 -16.06 -14.72
C ASP A 395 10.93 -14.92 -13.70
N LEU A 396 11.80 -13.94 -13.88
CA LEU A 396 11.88 -12.72 -13.05
C LEU A 396 11.18 -11.52 -13.69
N THR A 397 10.41 -11.71 -14.76
CA THR A 397 9.64 -10.65 -15.40
C THR A 397 8.59 -10.09 -14.44
N ILE A 398 8.49 -8.77 -14.40
CA ILE A 398 7.47 -8.04 -13.62
C ILE A 398 6.47 -7.42 -14.61
N PRO A 399 5.33 -8.09 -14.85
CA PRO A 399 4.37 -7.65 -15.87
C PRO A 399 3.59 -6.41 -15.40
N LEU A 400 3.76 -5.26 -16.07
CA LEU A 400 3.09 -4.01 -15.72
C LEU A 400 1.57 -4.01 -16.01
N HIS A 401 1.09 -4.93 -16.83
CA HIS A 401 -0.36 -5.05 -17.11
C HIS A 401 -1.13 -5.75 -15.97
N ARG A 402 -0.47 -6.42 -15.05
CA ARG A 402 -1.08 -7.09 -13.90
C ARG A 402 -1.04 -6.18 -12.67
N VAL A 403 -2.18 -5.95 -12.01
CA VAL A 403 -2.29 -5.18 -10.76
C VAL A 403 -2.93 -6.06 -9.67
N PRO A 404 -2.26 -6.23 -8.51
CA PRO A 404 -0.85 -6.00 -8.27
C PRO A 404 0.03 -7.01 -9.03
N THR A 405 1.29 -6.66 -9.24
CA THR A 405 2.25 -7.50 -9.93
C THR A 405 3.33 -8.05 -9.00
N LEU A 406 4.01 -9.09 -9.41
CA LEU A 406 5.15 -9.74 -8.75
C LEU A 406 6.15 -10.23 -9.80
N PRO A 407 7.43 -10.47 -9.45
CA PRO A 407 8.29 -11.35 -10.21
C PRO A 407 7.62 -12.71 -10.40
N GLY A 408 7.81 -13.36 -11.53
CA GLY A 408 7.23 -14.67 -11.82
C GLY A 408 7.44 -15.65 -10.67
N GLY A 409 6.38 -16.34 -10.26
CA GLY A 409 6.43 -17.28 -9.12
C GLY A 409 6.69 -16.70 -7.74
N GLY A 410 6.88 -15.38 -7.56
CA GLY A 410 7.08 -14.74 -6.24
C GLY A 410 8.51 -14.74 -5.72
N PHE A 411 9.49 -15.02 -6.57
CA PHE A 411 10.92 -15.08 -6.32
C PHE A 411 11.37 -16.27 -5.47
N GLU A 412 11.85 -17.34 -6.13
CA GLU A 412 12.44 -18.51 -5.47
C GLU A 412 13.93 -18.29 -5.17
N LEU A 413 14.38 -18.75 -4.01
CA LEU A 413 15.79 -18.85 -3.63
C LEU A 413 16.09 -20.21 -2.98
N ARG A 414 17.38 -20.61 -2.97
CA ARG A 414 17.88 -21.81 -2.29
C ARG A 414 18.99 -21.45 -1.35
N THR A 415 18.87 -21.87 -0.09
CA THR A 415 19.91 -21.67 0.93
C THR A 415 21.17 -22.47 0.57
N ARG A 416 22.36 -21.89 0.81
CA ARG A 416 23.64 -22.58 0.70
C ARG A 416 24.08 -23.23 1.99
#